data_49557716fba1724fa217b525871481fd
#
_entry.id   49557716fba1724fa217b525871481fd
#
_cell.length_a   1.000
_cell.length_b   1.000
_cell.length_c   1.000
_cell.angle_alpha   90.00
_cell.angle_beta   90.00
_cell.angle_gamma   90.00
#
_symmetry.space_group_name_H-M   'P 1'
#
loop_
_entity.id
_entity.type
_entity.pdbx_description
1 polymer ?
#
loop_
_entity_poly.entity_id
_entity_poly.type
_entity_poly.pdbx_seq_one_letter_code
_entity_poly.pdbx_strand_id
1 'polypeptide(L)'
;MKRKIMKTLAIGVAIVMMVSSLAGCGKSADSNASLTGKISIAGSTSMEKLCEAMSESFMEAYPDITVTVEYTGSGAGIESLTQGSIDIGNASRGLKDGEKEQGAVENIVAIDGIAVITDKENTVADLTSEQLASIYTGDVTNWSEFGGSDEAIVVIGREAGSGTRSAFEELLKVEDTCKYAQELDSTGAVLAKVASTPGAIGYVSLDVVDDTVTAVSLNGAPATEESILAGEYLLSRPFVMATMGEIAEQNELVQTWFAYIASEEGKAVITDLGLILPQ
;
A
#
# COMPACT_ATOMS: atom_id res chain seq x y z
N MET A 1 63.24 56.15 65.65
CA MET A 1 63.55 55.28 66.79
C MET A 1 63.22 53.83 66.46
N LYS A 2 64.26 53.00 66.43
CA LYS A 2 64.33 51.63 66.91
C LYS A 2 63.22 50.68 66.36
N ARG A 3 63.40 49.51 65.77
CA ARG A 3 64.48 48.55 65.63
C ARG A 3 63.76 47.31 64.99
N LYS A 4 64.34 46.76 63.93
CA LYS A 4 64.94 45.40 63.88
C LYS A 4 63.98 44.28 64.36
N ILE A 5 63.85 43.17 63.68
CA ILE A 5 64.76 42.09 63.28
C ILE A 5 63.88 41.06 62.48
N MET A 6 64.04 40.72 61.27
CA MET A 6 64.77 39.58 60.68
C MET A 6 64.70 38.27 61.45
N LYS A 7 64.16 37.25 60.75
CA LYS A 7 64.67 35.88 60.59
C LYS A 7 63.67 35.08 59.68
N THR A 8 64.02 34.85 58.50
CA THR A 8 64.68 33.71 57.86
C THR A 8 64.12 32.32 58.21
N LEU A 9 63.88 31.61 57.12
CA LEU A 9 64.03 30.18 56.82
C LEU A 9 62.77 29.28 57.02
N ALA A 10 62.22 28.71 55.98
CA ALA A 10 62.59 27.44 55.44
C ALA A 10 61.68 27.11 54.26
N ILE A 11 62.26 26.91 53.16
CA ILE A 11 62.11 25.98 52.10
C ILE A 11 61.11 24.86 52.39
N GLY A 12 60.09 24.80 51.59
CA GLY A 12 59.20 23.62 51.39
C GLY A 12 58.62 23.65 49.98
N VAL A 13 59.38 23.10 49.05
CA VAL A 13 58.93 22.84 47.70
C VAL A 13 57.89 21.75 47.78
N ALA A 14 56.60 22.08 47.59
CA ALA A 14 55.59 21.14 47.27
C ALA A 14 55.08 21.48 45.88
N ILE A 15 55.65 20.79 44.87
CA ILE A 15 55.11 20.71 43.52
C ILE A 15 53.83 19.92 43.63
N VAL A 16 52.70 20.57 43.71
CA VAL A 16 51.40 20.00 43.49
C VAL A 16 51.17 20.03 41.95
N MET A 17 51.41 18.90 41.29
CA MET A 17 50.93 18.66 39.94
C MET A 17 49.43 18.77 39.97
N MET A 18 48.87 19.89 39.50
CA MET A 18 47.50 19.98 39.05
C MET A 18 47.43 19.19 37.72
N VAL A 19 47.07 17.93 37.86
CA VAL A 19 46.50 17.18 36.74
C VAL A 19 45.13 17.77 36.48
N SER A 20 45.06 18.72 35.57
CA SER A 20 43.83 19.17 34.94
C SER A 20 43.29 17.99 34.13
N SER A 21 42.46 17.18 34.77
CA SER A 21 41.53 16.29 34.07
C SER A 21 40.63 17.19 33.24
N LEU A 22 40.97 17.34 31.95
CA LEU A 22 39.98 17.63 30.92
C LEU A 22 39.00 16.45 30.92
N ALA A 23 38.01 16.52 31.79
CA ALA A 23 36.75 15.84 31.54
C ALA A 23 36.18 16.49 30.29
N GLY A 24 36.55 15.95 29.14
CA GLY A 24 35.82 16.12 27.93
C GLY A 24 34.40 15.64 28.24
N CYS A 25 33.48 16.58 28.46
CA CYS A 25 32.07 16.32 28.19
C CYS A 25 31.97 16.02 26.72
N GLY A 26 32.22 14.74 26.37
CA GLY A 26 31.59 14.13 25.25
C GLY A 26 30.10 14.22 25.56
N LYS A 27 29.41 15.21 25.03
CA LYS A 27 28.02 15.09 24.76
C LYS A 27 27.92 13.84 23.89
N SER A 28 27.66 12.69 24.51
CA SER A 28 26.82 11.68 23.86
C SER A 28 25.61 12.49 23.45
N ALA A 29 25.50 12.81 22.18
CA ALA A 29 24.23 13.14 21.61
C ALA A 29 23.36 11.95 21.99
N ASP A 30 22.49 12.11 22.99
CA ASP A 30 21.32 11.27 23.13
C ASP A 30 20.55 11.48 21.83
N SER A 31 20.78 10.59 20.88
CA SER A 31 20.01 10.47 19.63
C SER A 31 18.66 9.82 19.91
N ASN A 32 18.04 10.17 21.02
CA ASN A 32 16.65 9.89 21.33
C ASN A 32 15.82 11.19 21.23
N ALA A 33 16.08 12.01 20.22
CA ALA A 33 15.01 12.87 19.74
C ALA A 33 13.99 11.89 19.09
N SER A 34 12.84 11.69 19.72
CA SER A 34 11.78 10.90 19.11
C SER A 34 11.48 11.52 17.74
N LEU A 35 11.51 10.68 16.72
CA LEU A 35 11.20 11.12 15.35
C LEU A 35 9.74 11.61 15.34
N THR A 36 9.54 12.87 14.95
CA THR A 36 8.22 13.51 14.98
C THR A 36 7.89 14.09 13.61
N GLY A 37 6.63 14.08 13.24
CA GLY A 37 6.22 14.70 11.98
C GLY A 37 4.96 14.10 11.37
N LYS A 38 4.83 14.29 10.06
CA LYS A 38 3.68 13.81 9.30
C LYS A 38 4.14 13.14 8.02
N ILE A 39 3.51 12.01 7.70
CA ILE A 39 3.60 11.32 6.40
C ILE A 39 2.26 11.47 5.70
N SER A 40 2.27 11.95 4.46
CA SER A 40 1.09 12.10 3.62
C SER A 40 1.11 11.05 2.51
N ILE A 41 0.02 10.29 2.42
CA ILE A 41 -0.14 9.19 1.46
C ILE A 41 -1.44 9.42 0.70
N ALA A 42 -1.46 9.17 -0.61
CA ALA A 42 -2.72 9.17 -1.35
C ALA A 42 -2.71 8.12 -2.47
N GLY A 43 -3.89 7.65 -2.87
CA GLY A 43 -4.01 6.81 -4.06
C GLY A 43 -5.07 5.72 -3.98
N SER A 44 -4.68 4.48 -4.25
CA SER A 44 -5.56 3.34 -4.48
C SER A 44 -6.56 3.08 -3.36
N THR A 45 -7.84 3.02 -3.73
CA THR A 45 -8.93 2.61 -2.82
C THR A 45 -8.91 1.10 -2.50
N SER A 46 -8.21 0.28 -3.29
CA SER A 46 -8.01 -1.14 -2.97
C SER A 46 -6.96 -1.38 -1.90
N MET A 47 -6.15 -0.36 -1.58
CA MET A 47 -5.16 -0.44 -0.51
C MET A 47 -5.68 0.15 0.81
N GLU A 48 -6.97 0.49 0.90
CA GLU A 48 -7.57 1.14 2.06
C GLU A 48 -7.35 0.34 3.34
N LYS A 49 -7.74 -0.95 3.37
CA LYS A 49 -7.55 -1.80 4.54
C LYS A 49 -6.09 -1.95 4.95
N LEU A 50 -5.19 -2.15 3.97
CA LEU A 50 -3.77 -2.24 4.23
C LEU A 50 -3.22 -0.93 4.81
N CYS A 51 -3.58 0.21 4.22
CA CYS A 51 -3.09 1.51 4.67
C CYS A 51 -3.63 1.88 6.05
N GLU A 52 -4.90 1.58 6.35
CA GLU A 52 -5.49 1.82 7.67
C GLU A 52 -4.79 0.98 8.74
N ALA A 53 -4.72 -0.34 8.56
CA ALA A 53 -4.09 -1.25 9.51
C ALA A 53 -2.59 -0.93 9.70
N MET A 54 -1.87 -0.66 8.61
CA MET A 54 -0.45 -0.31 8.66
C MET A 54 -0.22 1.03 9.36
N SER A 55 -1.06 2.04 9.08
CA SER A 55 -0.96 3.36 9.72
C SER A 55 -1.27 3.29 11.21
N GLU A 56 -2.29 2.53 11.61
CA GLU A 56 -2.63 2.33 13.02
C GLU A 56 -1.46 1.66 13.76
N SER A 57 -0.97 0.53 13.25
CA SER A 57 0.14 -0.21 13.84
C SER A 57 1.44 0.60 13.87
N PHE A 58 1.73 1.38 12.83
CA PHE A 58 2.89 2.26 12.77
C PHE A 58 2.80 3.40 13.80
N MET A 59 1.65 4.08 13.90
CA MET A 59 1.46 5.17 14.86
C MET A 59 1.42 4.68 16.31
N GLU A 60 1.07 3.42 16.55
CA GLU A 60 1.24 2.80 17.87
C GLU A 60 2.72 2.65 18.23
N ALA A 61 3.56 2.23 17.28
CA ALA A 61 5.01 2.10 17.45
C ALA A 61 5.74 3.46 17.49
N TYR A 62 5.23 4.47 16.77
CA TYR A 62 5.80 5.81 16.65
C TYR A 62 4.75 6.89 16.95
N PRO A 63 4.38 7.10 18.22
CA PRO A 63 3.21 7.92 18.60
C PRO A 63 3.38 9.44 18.30
N ASP A 64 4.60 9.91 18.03
CA ASP A 64 4.89 11.29 17.68
C ASP A 64 4.85 11.53 16.13
N ILE A 65 4.57 10.49 15.33
CA ILE A 65 4.39 10.59 13.89
C ILE A 65 2.91 10.44 13.55
N THR A 66 2.41 11.30 12.67
CA THR A 66 1.05 11.21 12.14
C THR A 66 1.09 10.74 10.68
N VAL A 67 0.38 9.67 10.37
CA VAL A 67 0.16 9.22 8.98
C VAL A 67 -1.25 9.62 8.54
N THR A 68 -1.37 10.20 7.36
CA THR A 68 -2.66 10.52 6.75
C THR A 68 -2.74 9.88 5.38
N VAL A 69 -3.86 9.24 5.08
CA VAL A 69 -4.09 8.56 3.80
C VAL A 69 -5.35 9.11 3.15
N GLU A 70 -5.28 9.38 1.85
CA GLU A 70 -6.43 9.78 1.03
C GLU A 70 -6.64 8.75 -0.10
N TYR A 71 -7.87 8.30 -0.28
CA TYR A 71 -8.22 7.25 -1.25
C TYR A 71 -8.82 7.85 -2.52
N THR A 72 -7.95 8.32 -3.40
CA THR A 72 -8.27 9.11 -4.61
C THR A 72 -8.16 8.33 -5.92
N GLY A 73 -7.82 7.03 -5.84
CA GLY A 73 -7.47 6.21 -6.99
C GLY A 73 -5.97 6.26 -7.33
N SER A 74 -5.46 5.17 -7.92
CA SER A 74 -4.01 5.02 -8.17
C SER A 74 -3.42 6.12 -9.05
N GLY A 75 -4.14 6.50 -10.11
CA GLY A 75 -3.67 7.55 -11.04
C GLY A 75 -3.49 8.89 -10.35
N ALA A 76 -4.52 9.34 -9.59
CA ALA A 76 -4.48 10.61 -8.86
C ALA A 76 -3.42 10.61 -7.75
N GLY A 77 -3.23 9.46 -7.06
CA GLY A 77 -2.19 9.30 -6.05
C GLY A 77 -0.78 9.48 -6.64
N ILE A 78 -0.47 8.80 -7.75
CA ILE A 78 0.83 8.92 -8.41
C ILE A 78 1.02 10.32 -9.01
N GLU A 79 -0.03 10.94 -9.55
CA GLU A 79 0.03 12.33 -10.01
C GLU A 79 0.36 13.29 -8.86
N SER A 80 -0.30 13.14 -7.70
CA SER A 80 -0.02 13.96 -6.52
C SER A 80 1.40 13.79 -6.01
N LEU A 81 1.94 12.55 -6.07
CA LEU A 81 3.33 12.25 -5.74
C LEU A 81 4.30 12.98 -6.70
N THR A 82 4.10 12.84 -8.02
CA THR A 82 5.00 13.47 -9.02
C THR A 82 4.95 15.00 -8.98
N GLN A 83 3.83 15.58 -8.51
CA GLN A 83 3.69 17.02 -8.26
C GLN A 83 4.31 17.47 -6.91
N GLY A 84 4.80 16.53 -6.09
CA GLY A 84 5.38 16.82 -4.77
C GLY A 84 4.37 17.27 -3.73
N SER A 85 3.09 16.94 -3.90
CA SER A 85 2.00 17.31 -2.98
C SER A 85 1.87 16.34 -1.80
N ILE A 86 2.40 15.12 -1.92
CA ILE A 86 2.39 14.05 -0.93
C ILE A 86 3.73 13.35 -0.89
N ASP A 87 3.98 12.57 0.16
CA ASP A 87 5.22 11.84 0.36
C ASP A 87 5.23 10.48 -0.33
N ILE A 88 4.09 9.78 -0.36
CA ILE A 88 3.94 8.42 -0.90
C ILE A 88 2.69 8.31 -1.75
N GLY A 89 2.83 7.79 -2.96
CA GLY A 89 1.73 7.51 -3.87
C GLY A 89 1.36 6.03 -3.87
N ASN A 90 0.10 5.69 -3.56
CA ASN A 90 -0.37 4.31 -3.54
C ASN A 90 -0.96 3.88 -4.88
N ALA A 91 -0.49 2.76 -5.42
CA ALA A 91 -1.04 2.18 -6.64
C ALA A 91 -1.29 0.67 -6.49
N SER A 92 -2.43 0.21 -6.97
CA SER A 92 -2.80 -1.20 -7.03
C SER A 92 -2.56 -1.79 -8.42
N ARG A 93 -1.43 -1.46 -8.99
CA ARG A 93 -0.82 -1.89 -10.24
C ARG A 93 0.66 -1.50 -10.26
N GLY A 94 1.42 -2.04 -11.18
CA GLY A 94 2.75 -1.50 -11.50
C GLY A 94 2.69 -0.03 -11.94
N LEU A 95 3.77 0.69 -11.77
CA LEU A 95 3.88 2.05 -12.29
C LEU A 95 3.97 2.04 -13.82
N LYS A 96 3.28 2.98 -14.45
CA LYS A 96 3.37 3.20 -15.90
C LYS A 96 4.73 3.79 -16.27
N ASP A 97 5.18 3.55 -17.51
CA ASP A 97 6.47 4.08 -17.99
C ASP A 97 6.56 5.60 -17.81
N GLY A 98 5.51 6.35 -18.17
CA GLY A 98 5.49 7.80 -18.00
C GLY A 98 5.55 8.27 -16.53
N GLU A 99 5.12 7.45 -15.57
CA GLU A 99 5.24 7.74 -14.14
C GLU A 99 6.71 7.52 -13.69
N LYS A 100 7.34 6.43 -14.16
CA LYS A 100 8.77 6.13 -13.92
C LYS A 100 9.69 7.17 -14.57
N GLU A 101 9.37 7.60 -15.78
CA GLU A 101 10.10 8.68 -16.48
C GLU A 101 10.06 10.03 -15.73
N GLN A 102 9.01 10.27 -14.94
CA GLN A 102 8.90 11.43 -14.07
C GLN A 102 9.68 11.27 -12.73
N GLY A 103 10.32 10.15 -12.52
CA GLY A 103 11.15 9.87 -11.34
C GLY A 103 10.43 9.12 -10.22
N ALA A 104 9.21 8.64 -10.43
CA ALA A 104 8.54 7.78 -9.47
C ALA A 104 9.21 6.39 -9.43
N VAL A 105 9.54 5.92 -8.22
CA VAL A 105 10.13 4.61 -7.96
C VAL A 105 9.07 3.68 -7.38
N GLU A 106 9.03 2.47 -7.92
CA GLU A 106 8.09 1.42 -7.54
C GLU A 106 8.61 0.63 -6.34
N ASN A 107 7.94 0.74 -5.20
CA ASN A 107 8.22 -0.06 -4.02
C ASN A 107 7.04 -1.03 -3.82
N ILE A 108 7.20 -2.30 -4.18
CA ILE A 108 6.16 -3.32 -3.99
C ILE A 108 6.11 -3.69 -2.51
N VAL A 109 4.97 -3.49 -1.87
CA VAL A 109 4.76 -3.77 -0.45
C VAL A 109 3.95 -5.04 -0.20
N ALA A 110 3.10 -5.42 -1.14
CA ALA A 110 2.32 -6.66 -1.09
C ALA A 110 1.92 -7.12 -2.50
N ILE A 111 1.46 -8.36 -2.62
CA ILE A 111 0.76 -8.88 -3.80
C ILE A 111 -0.69 -9.14 -3.39
N ASP A 112 -1.62 -8.71 -4.23
CA ASP A 112 -3.05 -8.84 -4.05
C ASP A 112 -3.70 -9.59 -5.21
N GLY A 113 -4.79 -10.31 -4.93
CA GLY A 113 -5.67 -10.90 -5.94
C GLY A 113 -6.79 -9.94 -6.33
N ILE A 114 -7.11 -9.89 -7.63
CA ILE A 114 -8.32 -9.23 -8.10
C ILE A 114 -9.42 -10.28 -8.17
N ALA A 115 -10.33 -10.29 -7.19
CA ALA A 115 -11.46 -11.19 -7.16
C ALA A 115 -12.55 -10.72 -8.14
N VAL A 116 -12.99 -11.61 -9.01
CA VAL A 116 -14.22 -11.43 -9.80
C VAL A 116 -15.39 -11.79 -8.91
N ILE A 117 -16.36 -10.90 -8.77
CA ILE A 117 -17.50 -11.06 -7.86
C ILE A 117 -18.82 -10.91 -8.61
N THR A 118 -19.82 -11.69 -8.18
CA THR A 118 -21.21 -11.59 -8.64
C THR A 118 -22.14 -11.38 -7.45
N ASP A 119 -23.38 -10.99 -7.75
CA ASP A 119 -24.44 -11.03 -6.73
C ASP A 119 -24.66 -12.46 -6.21
N LYS A 120 -25.24 -12.57 -5.01
CA LYS A 120 -25.42 -13.86 -4.30
C LYS A 120 -26.33 -14.88 -5.00
N GLU A 121 -27.25 -14.41 -5.80
CA GLU A 121 -28.24 -15.26 -6.50
C GLU A 121 -27.66 -15.86 -7.79
N ASN A 122 -26.49 -15.38 -8.23
CA ASN A 122 -25.83 -15.90 -9.41
C ASN A 122 -25.27 -17.30 -9.14
N THR A 123 -25.56 -18.24 -10.05
CA THR A 123 -25.16 -19.66 -9.92
C THR A 123 -23.92 -20.04 -10.72
N VAL A 124 -23.34 -19.10 -11.48
CA VAL A 124 -22.11 -19.33 -12.24
C VAL A 124 -20.92 -19.23 -11.30
N ALA A 125 -20.28 -20.35 -11.00
CA ALA A 125 -19.22 -20.44 -10.01
C ALA A 125 -17.80 -20.39 -10.60
N ASP A 126 -17.67 -20.59 -11.92
CA ASP A 126 -16.38 -20.58 -12.63
C ASP A 126 -16.54 -20.01 -14.03
N LEU A 127 -15.56 -19.24 -14.47
CA LEU A 127 -15.46 -18.70 -15.83
C LEU A 127 -14.06 -18.95 -16.38
N THR A 128 -13.94 -19.19 -17.69
CA THR A 128 -12.61 -19.08 -18.30
C THR A 128 -12.23 -17.61 -18.50
N SER A 129 -10.94 -17.35 -18.71
CA SER A 129 -10.44 -15.99 -19.00
C SER A 129 -11.13 -15.42 -20.25
N GLU A 130 -11.37 -16.24 -21.27
CA GLU A 130 -12.03 -15.86 -22.52
C GLU A 130 -13.51 -15.55 -22.28
N GLN A 131 -14.20 -16.34 -21.43
CA GLN A 131 -15.59 -16.06 -21.06
C GLN A 131 -15.70 -14.75 -20.29
N LEU A 132 -14.80 -14.53 -19.32
CA LEU A 132 -14.74 -13.27 -18.57
C LEU A 132 -14.47 -12.09 -19.51
N ALA A 133 -13.51 -12.20 -20.42
CA ALA A 133 -13.23 -11.18 -21.42
C ALA A 133 -14.46 -10.89 -22.30
N SER A 134 -15.20 -11.93 -22.75
CA SER A 134 -16.40 -11.75 -23.58
C SER A 134 -17.54 -11.02 -22.85
N ILE A 135 -17.65 -11.17 -21.52
CA ILE A 135 -18.57 -10.38 -20.69
C ILE A 135 -18.16 -8.90 -20.71
N TYR A 136 -16.89 -8.63 -20.42
CA TYR A 136 -16.43 -7.24 -20.29
C TYR A 136 -16.34 -6.50 -21.62
N THR A 137 -16.11 -7.20 -22.74
CA THR A 137 -16.19 -6.59 -24.10
C THR A 137 -17.64 -6.48 -24.61
N GLY A 138 -18.61 -7.07 -23.88
CA GLY A 138 -20.03 -7.04 -24.24
C GLY A 138 -20.39 -7.94 -25.43
N ASP A 139 -19.57 -8.96 -25.71
CA ASP A 139 -19.87 -9.99 -26.71
C ASP A 139 -20.87 -10.98 -26.15
N VAL A 140 -20.90 -11.21 -24.84
CA VAL A 140 -21.90 -11.96 -24.10
C VAL A 140 -22.57 -11.06 -23.07
N THR A 141 -23.91 -11.08 -23.04
CA THR A 141 -24.72 -10.16 -22.21
C THR A 141 -25.80 -10.87 -21.39
N ASN A 142 -25.78 -12.19 -21.34
CA ASN A 142 -26.78 -13.00 -20.59
C ASN A 142 -26.07 -14.17 -19.89
N TRP A 143 -26.37 -14.39 -18.61
CA TRP A 143 -25.80 -15.46 -17.80
C TRP A 143 -26.15 -16.88 -18.31
N SER A 144 -27.26 -17.05 -19.03
CA SER A 144 -27.65 -18.36 -19.62
C SER A 144 -26.61 -18.93 -20.61
N GLU A 145 -25.77 -18.08 -21.21
CA GLU A 145 -24.67 -18.52 -22.09
C GLU A 145 -23.58 -19.29 -21.31
N PHE A 146 -23.54 -19.13 -20.01
CA PHE A 146 -22.59 -19.83 -19.12
C PHE A 146 -23.27 -20.81 -18.16
N GLY A 147 -24.53 -21.20 -18.47
CA GLY A 147 -25.31 -22.15 -17.67
C GLY A 147 -25.94 -21.53 -16.40
N GLY A 148 -25.92 -20.23 -16.26
CA GLY A 148 -26.68 -19.49 -15.26
C GLY A 148 -28.14 -19.28 -15.61
N SER A 149 -28.81 -18.42 -14.88
CA SER A 149 -30.20 -17.99 -15.11
C SER A 149 -30.34 -17.22 -16.44
N ASP A 150 -31.56 -17.20 -17.01
CA ASP A 150 -31.88 -16.29 -18.13
C ASP A 150 -32.02 -14.86 -17.59
N GLU A 151 -30.90 -14.23 -17.36
CA GLU A 151 -30.75 -12.91 -16.75
C GLU A 151 -29.63 -12.09 -17.43
N ALA A 152 -29.90 -10.80 -17.64
CA ALA A 152 -28.95 -9.92 -18.28
C ALA A 152 -27.74 -9.68 -17.36
N ILE A 153 -26.53 -9.69 -17.92
CA ILE A 153 -25.30 -9.38 -17.20
C ILE A 153 -25.18 -7.85 -17.04
N VAL A 154 -24.99 -7.39 -15.81
CA VAL A 154 -24.74 -5.97 -15.47
C VAL A 154 -23.28 -5.79 -15.09
N VAL A 155 -22.47 -5.28 -16.01
CA VAL A 155 -21.02 -5.14 -15.82
C VAL A 155 -20.72 -3.88 -15.01
N ILE A 156 -20.22 -4.06 -13.80
CA ILE A 156 -19.81 -2.98 -12.90
C ILE A 156 -18.28 -2.89 -12.92
N GLY A 157 -17.77 -1.69 -13.19
CA GLY A 157 -16.34 -1.43 -13.23
C GLY A 157 -15.94 -0.21 -12.41
N ARG A 158 -14.69 0.17 -12.61
CA ARG A 158 -14.06 1.30 -11.95
C ARG A 158 -13.81 2.43 -12.95
N GLU A 159 -13.66 3.64 -12.43
CA GLU A 159 -13.23 4.83 -13.17
C GLU A 159 -11.85 4.63 -13.83
N ALA A 160 -11.55 5.44 -14.86
CA ALA A 160 -10.31 5.31 -15.65
C ALA A 160 -9.01 5.50 -14.84
N GLY A 161 -9.07 6.22 -13.70
CA GLY A 161 -7.94 6.42 -12.79
C GLY A 161 -7.63 5.25 -11.88
N SER A 162 -8.49 4.22 -11.86
CA SER A 162 -8.34 3.06 -10.99
C SER A 162 -7.18 2.15 -11.41
N GLY A 163 -6.29 1.86 -10.45
CA GLY A 163 -5.24 0.85 -10.65
C GLY A 163 -5.80 -0.55 -10.78
N THR A 164 -6.90 -0.87 -10.07
CA THR A 164 -7.59 -2.16 -10.18
C THR A 164 -8.14 -2.38 -11.57
N ARG A 165 -8.78 -1.36 -12.16
CA ARG A 165 -9.24 -1.41 -13.56
C ARG A 165 -8.07 -1.64 -14.50
N SER A 166 -7.01 -0.84 -14.38
CA SER A 166 -5.84 -0.97 -15.26
C SER A 166 -5.23 -2.38 -15.20
N ALA A 167 -5.01 -2.93 -14.00
CA ALA A 167 -4.46 -4.27 -13.84
C ALA A 167 -5.40 -5.37 -14.34
N PHE A 168 -6.71 -5.24 -14.08
CA PHE A 168 -7.73 -6.19 -14.55
C PHE A 168 -7.79 -6.24 -16.08
N GLU A 169 -7.89 -5.08 -16.72
CA GLU A 169 -7.97 -4.98 -18.18
C GLU A 169 -6.68 -5.47 -18.85
N GLU A 170 -5.50 -5.13 -18.31
CA GLU A 170 -4.20 -5.59 -18.80
C GLU A 170 -4.05 -7.11 -18.70
N LEU A 171 -4.36 -7.70 -17.54
CA LEU A 171 -4.23 -9.13 -17.31
C LEU A 171 -5.17 -9.96 -18.20
N LEU A 172 -6.37 -9.45 -18.48
CA LEU A 172 -7.33 -10.06 -19.41
C LEU A 172 -7.11 -9.66 -20.86
N LYS A 173 -6.22 -8.71 -21.16
CA LYS A 173 -5.94 -8.17 -22.52
C LYS A 173 -7.18 -7.57 -23.18
N VAL A 174 -7.93 -6.78 -22.40
CA VAL A 174 -9.17 -6.10 -22.84
C VAL A 174 -9.12 -4.60 -22.65
N GLU A 175 -7.90 -4.02 -22.57
CA GLU A 175 -7.69 -2.58 -22.39
C GLU A 175 -8.47 -1.80 -23.45
N ASP A 176 -9.10 -0.72 -23.03
CA ASP A 176 -9.89 0.21 -23.87
C ASP A 176 -11.10 -0.45 -24.61
N THR A 177 -11.41 -1.73 -24.36
CA THR A 177 -12.51 -2.43 -25.02
C THR A 177 -13.69 -2.76 -24.12
N CYS A 178 -13.51 -2.59 -22.80
CA CYS A 178 -14.54 -2.90 -21.82
C CYS A 178 -15.79 -2.01 -21.96
N LYS A 179 -16.97 -2.62 -21.79
CA LYS A 179 -18.29 -1.98 -21.81
C LYS A 179 -18.94 -2.06 -20.45
N TYR A 180 -18.66 -1.10 -19.60
CA TYR A 180 -19.26 -1.02 -18.28
C TYR A 180 -20.66 -0.45 -18.34
N ALA A 181 -21.60 -1.08 -17.62
CA ALA A 181 -22.92 -0.51 -17.35
C ALA A 181 -22.84 0.65 -16.35
N GLN A 182 -21.90 0.55 -15.40
CA GLN A 182 -21.58 1.60 -14.45
C GLN A 182 -20.07 1.60 -14.13
N GLU A 183 -19.52 2.78 -13.99
CA GLU A 183 -18.15 3.00 -13.50
C GLU A 183 -18.22 3.70 -12.14
N LEU A 184 -17.51 3.14 -11.13
CA LEU A 184 -17.57 3.61 -9.76
C LEU A 184 -16.18 4.05 -9.28
N ASP A 185 -16.14 4.96 -8.33
CA ASP A 185 -14.92 5.66 -7.88
C ASP A 185 -14.13 4.92 -6.79
N SER A 186 -14.69 3.83 -6.22
CA SER A 186 -14.00 3.10 -5.14
C SER A 186 -14.26 1.60 -5.19
N THR A 187 -13.35 0.82 -4.59
CA THR A 187 -13.47 -0.63 -4.43
C THR A 187 -14.70 -1.01 -3.62
N GLY A 188 -14.95 -0.31 -2.51
CA GLY A 188 -16.14 -0.54 -1.68
C GLY A 188 -17.45 -0.23 -2.41
N ALA A 189 -17.47 0.78 -3.30
CA ALA A 189 -18.66 1.09 -4.10
C ALA A 189 -18.96 -0.02 -5.12
N VAL A 190 -17.94 -0.64 -5.73
CA VAL A 190 -18.13 -1.81 -6.62
C VAL A 190 -18.73 -2.98 -5.83
N LEU A 191 -18.13 -3.33 -4.67
CA LEU A 191 -18.63 -4.39 -3.81
C LEU A 191 -20.12 -4.21 -3.47
N ALA A 192 -20.47 -3.04 -2.92
CA ALA A 192 -21.84 -2.72 -2.55
C ALA A 192 -22.82 -2.72 -3.73
N LYS A 193 -22.35 -2.26 -4.92
CA LYS A 193 -23.17 -2.23 -6.11
C LYS A 193 -23.45 -3.62 -6.66
N VAL A 194 -22.44 -4.48 -6.70
CA VAL A 194 -22.62 -5.88 -7.12
C VAL A 194 -23.55 -6.61 -6.16
N ALA A 195 -23.34 -6.46 -4.83
CA ALA A 195 -24.19 -7.08 -3.81
C ALA A 195 -25.67 -6.70 -3.91
N SER A 196 -25.97 -5.52 -4.44
CA SER A 196 -27.34 -4.97 -4.51
C SER A 196 -27.99 -5.02 -5.90
N THR A 197 -27.31 -5.55 -6.91
CA THR A 197 -27.80 -5.52 -8.30
C THR A 197 -27.91 -6.94 -8.84
N PRO A 198 -29.12 -7.48 -9.08
CA PRO A 198 -29.29 -8.77 -9.72
C PRO A 198 -28.58 -8.85 -11.08
N GLY A 199 -27.95 -9.98 -11.36
CA GLY A 199 -27.17 -10.20 -12.57
C GLY A 199 -25.85 -9.43 -12.65
N ALA A 200 -25.44 -8.73 -11.60
CA ALA A 200 -24.21 -7.96 -11.62
C ALA A 200 -22.96 -8.84 -11.57
N ILE A 201 -21.92 -8.38 -12.27
CA ILE A 201 -20.54 -8.83 -12.17
C ILE A 201 -19.63 -7.62 -11.98
N GLY A 202 -18.61 -7.76 -11.14
CA GLY A 202 -17.60 -6.74 -10.90
C GLY A 202 -16.27 -7.35 -10.49
N TYR A 203 -15.30 -6.50 -10.16
CA TYR A 203 -14.00 -6.92 -9.66
C TYR A 203 -13.55 -6.01 -8.52
N VAL A 204 -12.96 -6.62 -7.51
CA VAL A 204 -12.46 -5.94 -6.30
C VAL A 204 -11.14 -6.56 -5.86
N SER A 205 -10.44 -5.93 -4.92
CA SER A 205 -9.34 -6.55 -4.19
C SER A 205 -9.84 -7.74 -3.38
N LEU A 206 -9.07 -8.81 -3.33
CA LEU A 206 -9.47 -10.06 -2.65
C LEU A 206 -9.73 -9.84 -1.16
N ASP A 207 -8.95 -8.98 -0.51
CA ASP A 207 -9.04 -8.67 0.92
C ASP A 207 -10.37 -8.02 1.36
N VAL A 208 -11.14 -7.45 0.41
CA VAL A 208 -12.45 -6.83 0.72
C VAL A 208 -13.64 -7.73 0.47
N VAL A 209 -13.44 -8.90 -0.14
CA VAL A 209 -14.54 -9.84 -0.41
C VAL A 209 -15.17 -10.30 0.90
N ASP A 210 -16.49 -10.21 0.96
CA ASP A 210 -17.28 -10.61 2.13
C ASP A 210 -18.45 -11.52 1.72
N ASP A 211 -19.32 -11.83 2.69
CA ASP A 211 -20.46 -12.73 2.49
C ASP A 211 -21.64 -12.10 1.75
N THR A 212 -21.57 -10.85 1.31
CA THR A 212 -22.61 -10.17 0.53
C THR A 212 -22.55 -10.46 -0.95
N VAL A 213 -21.41 -10.99 -1.44
CA VAL A 213 -21.18 -11.34 -2.84
C VAL A 213 -20.67 -12.79 -2.97
N THR A 214 -20.58 -13.28 -4.21
CA THR A 214 -19.95 -14.56 -4.52
C THR A 214 -18.70 -14.32 -5.35
N ALA A 215 -17.53 -14.82 -4.90
CA ALA A 215 -16.32 -14.82 -5.70
C ALA A 215 -16.39 -15.97 -6.72
N VAL A 216 -16.12 -15.64 -7.99
CA VAL A 216 -16.11 -16.60 -9.12
C VAL A 216 -14.68 -17.11 -9.31
N SER A 217 -14.54 -18.43 -9.49
CA SER A 217 -13.26 -19.04 -9.90
C SER A 217 -12.90 -18.65 -11.34
N LEU A 218 -11.63 -18.62 -11.65
CA LEU A 218 -11.15 -18.33 -13.00
C LEU A 218 -10.30 -19.49 -13.51
N ASN A 219 -10.70 -20.11 -14.64
CA ASN A 219 -10.06 -21.30 -15.21
C ASN A 219 -9.97 -22.47 -14.21
N GLY A 220 -10.95 -22.61 -13.31
CA GLY A 220 -10.97 -23.61 -12.25
C GLY A 220 -10.15 -23.24 -11.01
N ALA A 221 -9.42 -22.13 -11.01
CA ALA A 221 -8.66 -21.65 -9.84
C ALA A 221 -9.52 -20.66 -9.03
N PRO A 222 -9.75 -20.89 -7.73
CA PRO A 222 -10.45 -19.93 -6.88
C PRO A 222 -9.58 -18.70 -6.59
N ALA A 223 -10.22 -17.55 -6.34
CA ALA A 223 -9.53 -16.35 -5.91
C ALA A 223 -9.11 -16.49 -4.43
N THR A 224 -7.97 -17.12 -4.18
CA THR A 224 -7.41 -17.34 -2.84
C THR A 224 -5.91 -17.08 -2.82
N GLU A 225 -5.38 -16.77 -1.63
CA GLU A 225 -3.93 -16.64 -1.41
C GLU A 225 -3.17 -17.87 -1.91
N GLU A 226 -3.66 -19.08 -1.60
CA GLU A 226 -3.03 -20.35 -2.02
C GLU A 226 -2.90 -20.45 -3.53
N SER A 227 -3.98 -20.18 -4.27
CA SER A 227 -4.00 -20.24 -5.74
C SER A 227 -3.10 -19.16 -6.38
N ILE A 228 -2.99 -17.99 -5.76
CA ILE A 228 -2.09 -16.93 -6.20
C ILE A 228 -0.64 -17.34 -5.99
N LEU A 229 -0.29 -17.84 -4.80
CA LEU A 229 1.05 -18.33 -4.48
C LEU A 229 1.48 -19.51 -5.38
N ALA A 230 0.53 -20.38 -5.73
CA ALA A 230 0.75 -21.48 -6.68
C ALA A 230 0.90 -20.99 -8.14
N GLY A 231 0.60 -19.72 -8.44
CA GLY A 231 0.58 -19.19 -9.81
C GLY A 231 -0.56 -19.70 -10.65
N GLU A 232 -1.62 -20.25 -10.03
CA GLU A 232 -2.80 -20.81 -10.69
C GLU A 232 -3.87 -19.75 -10.98
N TYR A 233 -3.99 -18.74 -10.09
CA TYR A 233 -4.94 -17.64 -10.26
C TYR A 233 -4.34 -16.50 -11.08
N LEU A 234 -4.92 -16.21 -12.25
CA LEU A 234 -4.39 -15.25 -13.23
C LEU A 234 -4.38 -13.80 -12.73
N LEU A 235 -5.44 -13.40 -12.03
CA LEU A 235 -5.66 -11.99 -11.69
C LEU A 235 -4.98 -11.62 -10.38
N SER A 236 -3.64 -11.56 -10.40
CA SER A 236 -2.82 -11.06 -9.29
C SER A 236 -2.00 -9.86 -9.71
N ARG A 237 -1.73 -8.96 -8.77
CA ARG A 237 -1.08 -7.67 -9.05
C ARG A 237 -0.27 -7.17 -7.85
N PRO A 238 0.72 -6.29 -8.05
CA PRO A 238 1.41 -5.64 -6.94
C PRO A 238 0.53 -4.55 -6.30
N PHE A 239 0.67 -4.41 -4.98
CA PHE A 239 0.40 -3.18 -4.25
C PHE A 239 1.70 -2.41 -4.11
N VAL A 240 1.70 -1.19 -4.62
CA VAL A 240 2.88 -0.31 -4.72
C VAL A 240 2.68 0.91 -3.85
N MET A 241 3.70 1.22 -3.05
CA MET A 241 3.88 2.51 -2.40
C MET A 241 5.02 3.24 -3.09
N ALA A 242 4.70 4.13 -4.02
CA ALA A 242 5.69 4.83 -4.82
C ALA A 242 6.29 6.03 -4.09
N THR A 243 7.56 6.31 -4.36
CA THR A 243 8.30 7.49 -3.87
C THR A 243 8.94 8.25 -5.02
N MET A 244 9.27 9.53 -4.82
CA MET A 244 10.11 10.27 -5.78
C MET A 244 11.59 9.98 -5.52
N GLY A 245 12.20 9.13 -6.34
CA GLY A 245 13.54 8.58 -6.09
C GLY A 245 13.53 7.40 -5.12
N GLU A 246 14.70 6.84 -4.85
CA GLU A 246 14.88 5.66 -3.99
C GLU A 246 14.51 5.92 -2.52
N ILE A 247 14.09 4.88 -1.78
CA ILE A 247 13.76 4.99 -0.34
C ILE A 247 14.90 5.62 0.45
N ALA A 248 16.14 5.26 0.15
CA ALA A 248 17.32 5.79 0.84
C ALA A 248 17.54 7.30 0.65
N GLU A 249 16.92 7.90 -0.36
CA GLU A 249 17.00 9.33 -0.69
C GLU A 249 15.85 10.13 -0.06
N GLN A 250 14.86 9.44 0.52
CA GLN A 250 13.71 10.08 1.15
C GLN A 250 14.08 10.69 2.51
N ASN A 251 13.18 11.51 3.05
CA ASN A 251 13.31 11.99 4.43
C ASN A 251 13.22 10.83 5.44
N GLU A 252 13.68 11.04 6.65
CA GLU A 252 13.78 10.02 7.70
C GLU A 252 12.41 9.41 8.07
N LEU A 253 11.31 10.19 7.97
CA LEU A 253 9.96 9.68 8.25
C LEU A 253 9.55 8.62 7.24
N VAL A 254 9.73 8.89 5.94
CA VAL A 254 9.42 7.95 4.87
C VAL A 254 10.32 6.72 4.94
N GLN A 255 11.62 6.89 5.21
CA GLN A 255 12.53 5.76 5.41
C GLN A 255 12.09 4.87 6.58
N THR A 256 11.66 5.48 7.70
CA THR A 256 11.16 4.75 8.87
C THR A 256 9.86 4.00 8.56
N TRP A 257 8.96 4.60 7.77
CA TRP A 257 7.74 3.95 7.30
C TRP A 257 8.04 2.66 6.51
N PHE A 258 8.93 2.73 5.53
CA PHE A 258 9.29 1.55 4.74
C PHE A 258 10.08 0.52 5.55
N ALA A 259 10.91 0.95 6.50
CA ALA A 259 11.60 0.05 7.43
C ALA A 259 10.59 -0.69 8.32
N TYR A 260 9.53 -0.02 8.76
CA TYR A 260 8.45 -0.65 9.53
C TYR A 260 7.66 -1.66 8.70
N ILE A 261 7.28 -1.33 7.47
CA ILE A 261 6.63 -2.28 6.55
C ILE A 261 7.47 -3.55 6.38
N ALA A 262 8.79 -3.41 6.29
CA ALA A 262 9.72 -4.53 6.15
C ALA A 262 10.01 -5.29 7.46
N SER A 263 9.58 -4.79 8.62
CA SER A 263 9.72 -5.45 9.92
C SER A 263 8.82 -6.67 10.05
N GLU A 264 9.02 -7.48 11.09
CA GLU A 264 8.13 -8.62 11.35
C GLU A 264 6.71 -8.18 11.70
N GLU A 265 6.55 -7.04 12.39
CA GLU A 265 5.26 -6.44 12.71
C GLU A 265 4.54 -5.96 11.44
N GLY A 266 5.24 -5.23 10.56
CA GLY A 266 4.67 -4.77 9.29
C GLY A 266 4.29 -5.93 8.37
N LYS A 267 5.11 -6.98 8.29
CA LYS A 267 4.80 -8.20 7.54
C LYS A 267 3.58 -8.93 8.10
N ALA A 268 3.43 -8.97 9.43
CA ALA A 268 2.26 -9.56 10.07
C ALA A 268 0.98 -8.81 9.67
N VAL A 269 0.99 -7.47 9.67
CA VAL A 269 -0.15 -6.67 9.19
C VAL A 269 -0.55 -7.05 7.75
N ILE A 270 0.42 -7.25 6.86
CA ILE A 270 0.16 -7.64 5.47
C ILE A 270 -0.49 -9.02 5.40
N THR A 271 0.07 -10.01 6.10
CA THR A 271 -0.41 -11.40 6.05
C THR A 271 -1.74 -11.59 6.78
N ASP A 272 -1.99 -10.86 7.87
CA ASP A 272 -3.26 -10.92 8.61
C ASP A 272 -4.47 -10.41 7.77
N LEU A 273 -4.19 -9.60 6.76
CA LEU A 273 -5.18 -9.15 5.77
C LEU A 273 -5.37 -10.12 4.59
N GLY A 274 -4.66 -11.27 4.58
CA GLY A 274 -4.68 -12.22 3.46
C GLY A 274 -3.93 -11.74 2.22
N LEU A 275 -3.08 -10.71 2.37
CA LEU A 275 -2.18 -10.24 1.33
C LEU A 275 -0.87 -11.04 1.35
N ILE A 276 -0.22 -11.12 0.21
CA ILE A 276 0.98 -11.92 0.03
C ILE A 276 2.21 -11.02 0.09
N LEU A 277 3.24 -11.47 0.85
CA LEU A 277 4.52 -10.75 0.90
C LEU A 277 5.24 -10.84 -0.45
N PRO A 278 5.85 -9.74 -0.93
CA PRO A 278 6.66 -9.77 -2.14
C PRO A 278 7.88 -10.69 -1.93
N GLN A 279 8.25 -11.43 -3.00
CA GLN A 279 9.38 -12.36 -2.99
C GLN A 279 10.72 -11.66 -3.21
#